data_c8ea9c9f237f7926df76524d0918f743
#
_entry.id   c8ea9c9f237f7926df76524d0918f743
#
_cell.length_a   1.000
_cell.length_b   1.000
_cell.length_c   1.000
_cell.angle_alpha   90.00
_cell.angle_beta   90.00
_cell.angle_gamma   90.00
#
_symmetry.space_group_name_H-M   'P 1'
#
loop_
_entity.id
_entity.type
_entity.pdbx_description
1 polymer ?
#
loop_
_entity_poly.entity_id
_entity_poly.type
_entity_poly.pdbx_seq_one_letter_code
_entity_poly.pdbx_strand_id
1 'polypeptide(L)'
;VAARHDVPVTVPALIDRPLARLDAPAGDTVEVERVEEHVPGTDVTLHRVSPMGAWTEAVCWRRDDGTLYVSESLRATETFLVGDERLGVSIYARLAPPRATLVGFDPDRVLVGHGDGVFDGASAALAYAIAGSRARFPRALLAYGPRAMANLATAVLR
;
A
#
# COMPACT_ATOMS: atom_id res chain seq x y z
N VAL A 1 19.90 8.90 1.01
CA VAL A 1 20.29 7.81 0.10
C VAL A 1 20.47 8.38 -1.31
N ALA A 2 19.46 8.99 -1.95
CA ALA A 2 19.52 9.47 -3.33
C ALA A 2 20.68 10.45 -3.56
N ALA A 3 20.79 11.53 -2.78
CA ALA A 3 21.89 12.49 -2.86
C ALA A 3 23.28 11.85 -2.66
N ARG A 4 23.37 10.84 -1.79
CA ARG A 4 24.64 10.11 -1.53
C ARG A 4 25.13 9.30 -2.73
N HIS A 5 24.19 8.81 -3.53
CA HIS A 5 24.48 7.91 -4.66
C HIS A 5 24.31 8.60 -6.01
N ASP A 6 23.98 9.90 -6.00
CA ASP A 6 23.73 10.69 -7.20
C ASP A 6 22.71 10.01 -8.15
N VAL A 7 21.60 9.57 -7.56
CA VAL A 7 20.52 8.93 -8.30
C VAL A 7 19.21 9.70 -8.10
N PRO A 8 18.35 9.80 -9.14
CA PRO A 8 17.07 10.46 -9.01
C PRO A 8 16.12 9.69 -8.08
N VAL A 9 15.17 10.42 -7.50
CA VAL A 9 14.05 9.84 -6.77
C VAL A 9 12.83 9.80 -7.69
N THR A 10 12.39 8.61 -8.06
CA THR A 10 11.18 8.44 -8.85
C THR A 10 9.95 8.50 -7.93
N VAL A 11 9.00 9.37 -8.24
CA VAL A 11 7.79 9.59 -7.45
C VAL A 11 6.56 9.42 -8.33
N PRO A 12 5.55 8.63 -7.88
CA PRO A 12 4.27 8.54 -8.60
C PRO A 12 3.60 9.91 -8.74
N ALA A 13 3.28 10.33 -9.96
CA ALA A 13 2.63 11.62 -10.23
C ALA A 13 1.24 11.73 -9.60
N LEU A 14 0.59 10.58 -9.37
CA LEU A 14 -0.73 10.49 -8.73
C LEU A 14 -0.74 10.83 -7.23
N ILE A 15 0.44 11.02 -6.60
CA ILE A 15 0.58 11.33 -5.18
C ILE A 15 1.30 12.67 -5.03
N ASP A 16 0.63 13.69 -4.51
CA ASP A 16 1.21 15.03 -4.34
C ASP A 16 2.02 15.22 -3.05
N ARG A 17 1.67 14.46 -1.98
CA ARG A 17 2.24 14.62 -0.64
C ARG A 17 3.74 14.23 -0.47
N PRO A 18 4.32 13.27 -1.19
CA PRO A 18 5.71 12.87 -0.97
C PRO A 18 6.71 13.99 -1.19
N LEU A 19 6.44 14.92 -2.11
CA LEU A 19 7.38 15.99 -2.47
C LEU A 19 7.64 16.95 -1.31
N ALA A 20 6.63 17.26 -0.51
CA ALA A 20 6.78 18.13 0.66
C ALA A 20 7.63 17.53 1.79
N ARG A 21 7.92 16.22 1.74
CA ARG A 21 8.72 15.49 2.73
C ARG A 21 10.11 15.09 2.23
N LEU A 22 10.40 15.36 0.95
CA LEU A 22 11.72 15.14 0.35
C LEU A 22 12.65 16.35 0.58
N ASP A 23 12.47 17.09 1.69
CA ASP A 23 13.42 18.12 2.10
C ASP A 23 14.80 17.48 2.26
N ALA A 24 15.63 17.66 1.23
CA ALA A 24 17.03 17.32 1.33
C ALA A 24 17.68 18.21 2.40
N PRO A 25 18.68 17.72 3.15
CA PRO A 25 19.49 18.57 4.01
C PRO A 25 19.97 19.79 3.24
N ALA A 26 20.03 20.95 3.90
CA ALA A 26 20.40 22.19 3.26
C ALA A 26 21.75 22.05 2.49
N GLY A 27 21.69 22.14 1.18
CA GLY A 27 22.85 21.98 0.28
C GLY A 27 22.82 20.77 -0.64
N ASP A 28 21.98 19.76 -0.39
CA ASP A 28 21.83 18.60 -1.29
C ASP A 28 20.67 18.83 -2.25
N THR A 29 20.93 18.82 -3.54
CA THR A 29 19.89 18.78 -4.57
C THR A 29 19.60 17.32 -4.91
N VAL A 30 18.34 16.89 -4.71
CA VAL A 30 17.86 15.59 -5.16
C VAL A 30 17.02 15.82 -6.40
N GLU A 31 17.41 15.20 -7.50
CA GLU A 31 16.59 15.18 -8.71
C GLU A 31 15.35 14.32 -8.47
N VAL A 32 14.16 14.89 -8.74
CA VAL A 32 12.88 14.20 -8.57
C VAL A 32 12.24 14.00 -9.93
N GLU A 33 12.07 12.76 -10.33
CA GLU A 33 11.38 12.35 -11.54
C GLU A 33 9.95 11.94 -11.22
N ARG A 34 8.95 12.56 -11.86
CA ARG A 34 7.55 12.17 -11.72
C ARG A 34 7.17 11.19 -12.82
N VAL A 35 6.55 10.08 -12.42
CA VAL A 35 6.10 9.04 -13.34
C VAL A 35 4.61 8.74 -13.16
N GLU A 36 3.90 8.57 -14.27
CA GLU A 36 2.44 8.31 -14.28
C GLU A 36 2.13 6.83 -14.00
N GLU A 37 2.56 5.96 -14.90
CA GLU A 37 2.16 4.55 -14.90
C GLU A 37 3.35 3.57 -14.90
N HIS A 38 4.54 4.04 -15.24
CA HIS A 38 5.72 3.19 -15.44
C HIS A 38 6.95 3.80 -14.82
N VAL A 39 7.73 2.98 -14.14
CA VAL A 39 9.06 3.39 -13.64
C VAL A 39 10.08 3.14 -14.74
N PRO A 40 10.71 4.17 -15.31
CA PRO A 40 11.63 4.04 -16.44
C PRO A 40 12.75 3.04 -16.17
N GLY A 41 13.06 2.23 -17.18
CA GLY A 41 14.14 1.22 -17.10
C GLY A 41 13.82 0.02 -16.22
N THR A 42 12.56 -0.17 -15.82
CA THR A 42 12.12 -1.30 -14.98
C THR A 42 10.82 -1.91 -15.50
N ASP A 43 10.47 -3.12 -14.99
CA ASP A 43 9.18 -3.76 -15.21
C ASP A 43 8.12 -3.38 -14.15
N VAL A 44 8.32 -2.24 -13.48
CA VAL A 44 7.40 -1.76 -12.45
C VAL A 44 6.32 -0.87 -13.06
N THR A 45 5.06 -1.26 -12.86
CA THR A 45 3.88 -0.44 -13.18
C THR A 45 3.23 0.10 -11.91
N LEU A 46 2.66 1.30 -12.01
CA LEU A 46 1.98 1.99 -10.92
C LEU A 46 0.47 2.00 -11.18
N HIS A 47 -0.28 1.62 -10.17
CA HIS A 47 -1.74 1.59 -10.22
C HIS A 47 -2.33 2.42 -9.10
N ARG A 48 -3.27 3.30 -9.45
CA ARG A 48 -3.94 4.14 -8.47
C ARG A 48 -4.98 3.35 -7.68
N VAL A 49 -4.94 3.46 -6.37
CA VAL A 49 -5.98 2.99 -5.46
C VAL A 49 -6.45 4.15 -4.60
N SER A 50 -7.76 4.35 -4.51
CA SER A 50 -8.35 5.40 -3.68
C SER A 50 -9.60 4.86 -2.97
N PRO A 51 -9.45 4.12 -1.85
CA PRO A 51 -10.57 3.54 -1.14
C PRO A 51 -11.51 4.63 -0.62
N MET A 52 -12.77 4.59 -1.06
CA MET A 52 -13.82 5.57 -0.69
C MET A 52 -13.44 7.04 -0.91
N GLY A 53 -12.40 7.32 -1.71
CA GLY A 53 -11.88 8.69 -1.89
C GLY A 53 -11.17 9.29 -0.66
N ALA A 54 -10.99 8.50 0.41
CA ALA A 54 -10.42 8.99 1.67
C ALA A 54 -8.91 9.28 1.57
N TRP A 55 -8.20 8.48 0.80
CA TRP A 55 -6.78 8.70 0.49
C TRP A 55 -6.45 8.09 -0.87
N THR A 56 -5.31 8.46 -1.42
CA THR A 56 -4.77 7.87 -2.63
C THR A 56 -3.44 7.22 -2.33
N GLU A 57 -3.24 6.01 -2.83
CA GLU A 57 -1.95 5.30 -2.79
C GLU A 57 -1.58 4.78 -4.16
N ALA A 58 -0.28 4.60 -4.40
CA ALA A 58 0.25 3.90 -5.54
C ALA A 58 0.49 2.43 -5.16
N VAL A 59 -0.11 1.54 -5.92
CA VAL A 59 0.22 0.12 -5.90
C VAL A 59 1.27 -0.13 -6.96
N CYS A 60 2.38 -0.75 -6.58
CA CYS A 60 3.44 -1.09 -7.51
C CYS A 60 3.35 -2.56 -7.89
N TRP A 61 3.28 -2.84 -9.18
CA TRP A 61 3.34 -4.19 -9.73
C TRP A 61 4.63 -4.38 -10.51
N ARG A 62 5.47 -5.28 -10.04
CA ARG A 62 6.69 -5.70 -10.71
C ARG A 62 6.47 -7.05 -11.36
N ARG A 63 6.40 -7.04 -12.69
CA ARG A 63 5.96 -8.20 -13.47
C ARG A 63 7.01 -9.29 -13.54
N ASP A 64 8.29 -8.94 -13.67
CA ASP A 64 9.40 -9.86 -13.89
C ASP A 64 9.56 -10.91 -12.78
N ASP A 65 9.20 -10.56 -11.53
CA ASP A 65 9.32 -11.45 -10.37
C ASP A 65 8.01 -11.62 -9.60
N GLY A 66 6.88 -11.22 -10.17
CA GLY A 66 5.56 -11.38 -9.57
C GLY A 66 5.38 -10.63 -8.24
N THR A 67 6.07 -9.50 -8.03
CA THR A 67 5.97 -8.74 -6.78
C THR A 67 4.88 -7.67 -6.86
N LEU A 68 3.91 -7.73 -5.96
CA LEU A 68 2.92 -6.69 -5.73
C LEU A 68 3.23 -5.94 -4.42
N TYR A 69 3.41 -4.62 -4.49
CA TYR A 69 3.57 -3.78 -3.30
C TYR A 69 2.33 -2.90 -3.09
N VAL A 70 1.74 -2.99 -1.87
CA VAL A 70 0.57 -2.22 -1.46
C VAL A 70 0.82 -1.62 -0.08
N SER A 71 1.00 -0.31 0.02
CA SER A 71 1.49 0.32 1.26
C SER A 71 0.47 0.36 2.39
N GLU A 72 -0.75 0.84 2.13
CA GLU A 72 -1.72 1.16 3.18
C GLU A 72 -3.02 0.35 3.12
N SER A 73 -3.50 0.02 1.92
CA SER A 73 -4.78 -0.70 1.76
C SER A 73 -4.70 -2.15 2.21
N LEU A 74 -3.50 -2.76 2.19
CA LEU A 74 -3.24 -4.10 2.68
C LEU A 74 -2.25 -4.09 3.84
N ARG A 75 -2.38 -5.07 4.74
CA ARG A 75 -1.54 -5.24 5.93
C ARG A 75 -1.30 -6.72 6.21
N ALA A 76 -0.12 -7.03 6.73
CA ALA A 76 0.26 -8.37 7.16
C ALA A 76 0.72 -8.40 8.64
N THR A 77 0.42 -7.35 9.41
CA THR A 77 0.71 -7.31 10.85
C THR A 77 -0.37 -8.07 11.60
N GLU A 78 0.00 -9.01 12.46
CA GLU A 78 -0.92 -9.86 13.23
C GLU A 78 -2.02 -9.08 13.96
N THR A 79 -1.70 -7.91 14.50
CA THR A 79 -2.66 -7.04 15.20
C THR A 79 -3.78 -6.49 14.30
N PHE A 80 -3.69 -6.65 12.99
CA PHE A 80 -4.69 -6.19 12.01
C PHE A 80 -5.33 -7.33 11.21
N LEU A 81 -4.90 -8.57 11.42
CA LEU A 81 -5.47 -9.74 10.79
C LEU A 81 -6.64 -10.28 11.62
N VAL A 82 -7.63 -10.86 10.97
CA VAL A 82 -8.77 -11.51 11.63
C VAL A 82 -9.03 -12.89 11.05
N GLY A 83 -9.20 -13.86 11.95
CA GLY A 83 -9.38 -15.27 11.56
C GLY A 83 -8.12 -15.79 10.87
N ASP A 84 -8.29 -16.43 9.73
CA ASP A 84 -7.22 -17.11 8.99
C ASP A 84 -6.58 -16.18 7.93
N GLU A 85 -6.73 -14.86 8.08
CA GLU A 85 -6.09 -13.90 7.19
C GLU A 85 -4.57 -13.96 7.34
N ARG A 86 -3.86 -14.18 6.24
CA ARG A 86 -2.40 -13.95 6.12
C ARG A 86 -2.11 -12.56 5.57
N LEU A 87 -3.08 -12.01 4.86
CA LEU A 87 -3.10 -10.66 4.34
C LEU A 87 -4.49 -10.07 4.64
N GLY A 88 -4.55 -8.91 5.27
CA GLY A 88 -5.78 -8.23 5.65
C GLY A 88 -5.95 -6.91 4.92
N VAL A 89 -7.19 -6.56 4.59
CA VAL A 89 -7.52 -5.23 4.12
C VAL A 89 -7.54 -4.26 5.31
N SER A 90 -6.94 -3.08 5.17
CA SER A 90 -7.00 -2.01 6.17
C SER A 90 -8.45 -1.74 6.60
N ILE A 91 -8.68 -1.50 7.89
CA ILE A 91 -10.05 -1.33 8.43
C ILE A 91 -10.84 -0.27 7.66
N TYR A 92 -10.19 0.82 7.25
CA TYR A 92 -10.80 1.91 6.51
C TYR A 92 -11.25 1.52 5.09
N ALA A 93 -10.64 0.51 4.51
CA ALA A 93 -10.94 0.01 3.18
C ALA A 93 -11.80 -1.27 3.19
N ARG A 94 -12.05 -1.91 4.35
CA ARG A 94 -12.76 -3.20 4.41
C ARG A 94 -14.17 -3.14 3.82
N LEU A 95 -14.89 -2.03 3.98
CA LEU A 95 -16.24 -1.88 3.42
C LEU A 95 -16.24 -1.62 1.90
N ALA A 96 -15.17 -1.00 1.39
CA ALA A 96 -14.97 -0.73 -0.02
C ALA A 96 -13.54 -1.13 -0.44
N PRO A 97 -13.22 -2.44 -0.42
CA PRO A 97 -11.89 -2.92 -0.79
C PRO A 97 -11.59 -2.57 -2.25
N PRO A 98 -10.33 -2.27 -2.60
CA PRO A 98 -9.94 -1.85 -3.95
C PRO A 98 -9.94 -3.03 -4.94
N ARG A 99 -11.08 -3.66 -5.13
CA ARG A 99 -11.28 -4.84 -5.98
C ARG A 99 -10.89 -4.58 -7.42
N ALA A 100 -11.35 -3.45 -7.98
CA ALA A 100 -11.16 -3.14 -9.38
C ALA A 100 -9.68 -3.12 -9.78
N THR A 101 -8.81 -2.68 -8.85
CA THR A 101 -7.37 -2.63 -9.09
C THR A 101 -6.68 -3.96 -8.73
N LEU A 102 -7.04 -4.55 -7.58
CA LEU A 102 -6.24 -5.65 -7.02
C LEU A 102 -6.63 -7.06 -7.52
N VAL A 103 -7.86 -7.27 -7.98
CA VAL A 103 -8.33 -8.60 -8.44
C VAL A 103 -7.62 -9.06 -9.74
N GLY A 104 -7.08 -8.13 -10.52
CA GLY A 104 -6.37 -8.47 -11.77
C GLY A 104 -4.95 -8.98 -11.59
N PHE A 105 -4.38 -8.93 -10.38
CA PHE A 105 -3.02 -9.39 -10.11
C PHE A 105 -2.99 -10.83 -9.63
N ASP A 106 -1.97 -11.55 -10.09
CA ASP A 106 -1.64 -12.92 -9.66
C ASP A 106 -0.20 -12.93 -9.12
N PRO A 107 0.02 -12.38 -7.90
CA PRO A 107 1.36 -12.19 -7.37
C PRO A 107 1.97 -13.47 -6.80
N ASP A 108 3.27 -13.67 -7.05
CA ASP A 108 4.09 -14.66 -6.35
C ASP A 108 4.37 -14.20 -4.91
N ARG A 109 4.45 -12.89 -4.70
CA ARG A 109 4.63 -12.27 -3.39
C ARG A 109 3.89 -10.94 -3.27
N VAL A 110 3.39 -10.65 -2.06
CA VAL A 110 2.79 -9.36 -1.71
C VAL A 110 3.61 -8.71 -0.62
N LEU A 111 4.14 -7.52 -0.90
CA LEU A 111 4.79 -6.66 0.08
C LEU A 111 3.80 -5.59 0.55
N VAL A 112 3.90 -5.23 1.82
CA VAL A 112 3.01 -4.25 2.46
C VAL A 112 3.81 -3.22 3.25
N GLY A 113 3.24 -2.05 3.49
CA GLY A 113 3.87 -1.03 4.34
C GLY A 113 3.87 -1.40 5.83
N HIS A 114 3.02 -2.34 6.25
CA HIS A 114 2.87 -2.74 7.65
C HIS A 114 2.81 -4.27 7.78
N GLY A 115 3.90 -4.88 8.26
CA GLY A 115 4.09 -6.33 8.42
C GLY A 115 5.08 -6.90 7.42
N ASP A 116 5.30 -8.22 7.50
CA ASP A 116 6.37 -8.89 6.76
C ASP A 116 6.01 -9.22 5.29
N GLY A 117 4.77 -8.98 4.90
CA GLY A 117 4.28 -9.40 3.59
C GLY A 117 3.88 -10.87 3.52
N VAL A 118 3.59 -11.35 2.30
CA VAL A 118 3.21 -12.75 2.04
C VAL A 118 4.02 -13.24 0.85
N PHE A 119 4.83 -14.29 1.04
CA PHE A 119 5.77 -14.82 0.06
C PHE A 119 5.35 -16.17 -0.52
N ASP A 120 4.49 -16.92 0.18
CA ASP A 120 3.97 -18.22 -0.28
C ASP A 120 2.46 -18.15 -0.44
N GLY A 121 1.94 -18.57 -1.60
CA GLY A 121 0.51 -18.54 -1.89
C GLY A 121 -0.08 -17.12 -1.80
N ALA A 122 0.70 -16.13 -2.24
CA ALA A 122 0.37 -14.72 -2.11
C ALA A 122 -0.89 -14.34 -2.91
N SER A 123 -1.06 -14.91 -4.10
CA SER A 123 -2.26 -14.72 -4.92
C SER A 123 -3.53 -15.21 -4.21
N ALA A 124 -3.48 -16.41 -3.60
CA ALA A 124 -4.60 -16.94 -2.82
C ALA A 124 -4.89 -16.09 -1.58
N ALA A 125 -3.85 -15.61 -0.87
CA ALA A 125 -4.00 -14.72 0.26
C ALA A 125 -4.63 -13.38 -0.13
N LEU A 126 -4.22 -12.80 -1.26
CA LEU A 126 -4.80 -11.58 -1.82
C LEU A 126 -6.28 -11.78 -2.16
N ALA A 127 -6.59 -12.83 -2.90
CA ALA A 127 -7.97 -13.16 -3.26
C ALA A 127 -8.85 -13.36 -2.02
N TYR A 128 -8.36 -14.09 -1.01
CA TYR A 128 -9.05 -14.31 0.26
C TYR A 128 -9.28 -13.00 1.02
N ALA A 129 -8.25 -12.15 1.13
CA ALA A 129 -8.36 -10.85 1.79
C ALA A 129 -9.45 -9.97 1.16
N ILE A 130 -9.42 -9.83 -0.17
CA ILE A 130 -10.35 -9.00 -0.92
C ILE A 130 -11.77 -9.57 -0.92
N ALA A 131 -11.94 -10.88 -1.16
CA ALA A 131 -13.25 -11.53 -1.23
C ALA A 131 -14.02 -11.43 0.09
N GLY A 132 -13.35 -11.70 1.21
CA GLY A 132 -13.96 -11.74 2.53
C GLY A 132 -13.91 -10.41 3.31
N SER A 133 -13.38 -9.36 2.73
CA SER A 133 -13.12 -8.08 3.41
C SER A 133 -14.35 -7.54 4.14
N ARG A 134 -15.48 -7.42 3.46
CA ARG A 134 -16.74 -6.88 4.02
C ARG A 134 -17.31 -7.79 5.10
N ALA A 135 -17.33 -9.09 4.87
CA ALA A 135 -17.87 -10.06 5.83
C ALA A 135 -17.08 -10.07 7.14
N ARG A 136 -15.77 -9.85 7.07
CA ARG A 136 -14.89 -9.81 8.24
C ARG A 136 -14.80 -8.41 8.90
N PHE A 137 -15.40 -7.37 8.32
CA PHE A 137 -15.39 -6.02 8.87
C PHE A 137 -15.89 -5.93 10.32
N PRO A 138 -17.04 -6.51 10.71
CA PRO A 138 -17.51 -6.42 12.10
C PRO A 138 -16.51 -7.02 13.10
N ARG A 139 -15.90 -8.14 12.76
CA ARG A 139 -14.88 -8.79 13.60
C ARG A 139 -13.61 -7.93 13.71
N ALA A 140 -13.18 -7.35 12.60
CA ALA A 140 -12.06 -6.43 12.57
C ALA A 140 -12.31 -5.18 13.40
N LEU A 141 -13.51 -4.62 13.31
CA LEU A 141 -13.92 -3.44 14.08
C LEU A 141 -13.88 -3.71 15.59
N LEU A 142 -14.34 -4.87 16.03
CA LEU A 142 -14.29 -5.27 17.44
C LEU A 142 -12.84 -5.51 17.91
N ALA A 143 -12.03 -6.17 17.08
CA ALA A 143 -10.67 -6.54 17.45
C ALA A 143 -9.72 -5.34 17.59
N TYR A 144 -9.77 -4.40 16.65
CA TYR A 144 -8.80 -3.30 16.59
C TYR A 144 -9.38 -1.92 16.21
N GLY A 145 -10.70 -1.84 16.00
CA GLY A 145 -11.40 -0.60 15.65
C GLY A 145 -11.11 0.57 16.60
N PRO A 146 -11.16 0.39 17.93
CA PRO A 146 -10.87 1.46 18.89
C PRO A 146 -9.47 2.05 18.73
N ARG A 147 -8.45 1.20 18.50
CA ARG A 147 -7.06 1.65 18.26
C ARG A 147 -6.92 2.35 16.92
N ALA A 148 -7.57 1.84 15.87
CA ALA A 148 -7.55 2.46 14.55
C ALA A 148 -8.21 3.84 14.58
N MET A 149 -9.32 4.01 15.28
CA MET A 149 -10.00 5.30 15.45
C MET A 149 -9.15 6.29 16.24
N ALA A 150 -8.49 5.86 17.31
CA ALA A 150 -7.57 6.71 18.07
C ALA A 150 -6.40 7.20 17.20
N ASN A 151 -5.80 6.31 16.40
CA ASN A 151 -4.72 6.66 15.48
C ASN A 151 -5.16 7.64 14.39
N LEU A 152 -6.38 7.46 13.85
CA LEU A 152 -6.94 8.37 12.86
C LEU A 152 -7.15 9.76 13.46
N ALA A 153 -7.73 9.86 14.65
CA ALA A 153 -7.93 11.14 15.34
C ALA A 153 -6.61 11.88 15.57
N THR A 154 -5.55 11.16 15.98
CA THR A 154 -4.22 11.77 16.17
C THR A 154 -3.55 12.19 14.86
N ALA A 155 -3.82 11.50 13.75
CA ALA A 155 -3.25 11.84 12.44
C ALA A 155 -3.95 13.06 11.80
N VAL A 156 -5.23 13.27 12.08
CA VAL A 156 -6.02 14.41 11.58
C VAL A 156 -5.74 15.69 12.36
N LEU A 157 -5.37 15.57 13.65
CA LEU A 157 -5.09 16.71 14.54
C LEU A 157 -3.63 17.21 14.48
N ARG A 158 -2.77 16.61 13.65
CA ARG A 158 -1.40 17.02 13.36
C ARG A 158 -1.27 17.59 11.95
#